data_c378584db5904a6c103f75a6bd84daa6
#
_entry.id   c378584db5904a6c103f75a6bd84daa6
#
_cell.length_a   1.000
_cell.length_b   1.000
_cell.length_c   1.000
_cell.angle_alpha   90.00
_cell.angle_beta   90.00
_cell.angle_gamma   90.00
#
_symmetry.space_group_name_H-M   'P 1'
#
loop_
_entity.id
_entity.type
_entity.pdbx_description
1 polymer ?
#
loop_
_entity_poly.entity_id
_entity_poly.type
_entity_poly.pdbx_seq_one_letter_code
_entity_poly.pdbx_strand_id
1 'polypeptide(L)'
;MNKQERKIKAKALTSEGHMEFTSLLQVPCPEDEGRTMERLTDIELSSVHATKPKSAGLVNDATSIVLQEEDVETPCGNIRVAIQGDRAKPAILTFHDIGLNHTTCFQGFFGFADMQPILRHFCVYHLNAPGQEEGALQLRPEQDALGNPETLNGNSYSYPTMEQLADAVHHVVEHYNLRRIIGFGVGTGANILVRYSLCHPSFVDSLVVINPTCDAPGWIEWGYQKMNMWYLFSGQMTNFTEEYLLWHWFGKKTRWENHDLVNVYKDCIKAINPQNLALFIESYLRRTDLGLIRELDNIRRNTVKNVKCRTMLLVGDDSPHLDEVVNMNGRMDPQETDFVKIADCGGMPLEEQPAKVCEAFRYFLQGMGYSSHFPALIPSRSVSTCSDFSLASTRSPTTEEDAVEC
;
A
#
# COMPACT_ATOMS: atom_id res chain seq x y z
N MET A 1 22.03 -32.35 22.87
CA MET A 1 22.39 -30.93 22.94
C MET A 1 22.23 -30.47 24.38
N ASN A 2 23.33 -30.08 25.02
CA ASN A 2 23.43 -29.80 26.46
C ASN A 2 22.81 -28.40 26.74
N LYS A 3 22.30 -28.20 27.95
CA LYS A 3 21.66 -26.94 28.39
C LYS A 3 22.59 -25.71 28.25
N GLN A 4 23.90 -25.95 28.23
CA GLN A 4 24.97 -24.96 28.08
C GLN A 4 25.12 -24.53 26.59
N GLU A 5 24.98 -25.43 25.63
CA GLU A 5 24.99 -25.14 24.19
C GLU A 5 23.77 -24.35 23.75
N ARG A 6 22.60 -24.60 24.36
CA ARG A 6 21.40 -23.78 24.13
C ARG A 6 21.54 -22.35 24.65
N LYS A 7 22.24 -22.14 25.79
CA LYS A 7 22.52 -20.80 26.32
C LYS A 7 23.52 -20.01 25.48
N ILE A 8 24.53 -20.69 24.90
CA ILE A 8 25.52 -20.05 24.03
C ILE A 8 24.89 -19.67 22.69
N LYS A 9 24.05 -20.54 22.11
CA LYS A 9 23.33 -20.24 20.86
C LYS A 9 22.28 -19.13 21.04
N ALA A 10 21.58 -19.07 22.17
CA ALA A 10 20.66 -17.99 22.50
C ALA A 10 21.39 -16.65 22.71
N LYS A 11 22.62 -16.67 23.27
CA LYS A 11 23.43 -15.46 23.46
C LYS A 11 24.06 -14.95 22.15
N ALA A 12 24.43 -15.86 21.24
CA ALA A 12 24.93 -15.49 19.91
C ALA A 12 23.82 -14.88 19.04
N LEU A 13 22.62 -15.46 19.03
CA LEU A 13 21.46 -14.93 18.31
C LEU A 13 21.00 -13.56 18.82
N THR A 14 21.14 -13.27 20.14
CA THR A 14 20.80 -11.96 20.69
C THR A 14 21.88 -10.90 20.40
N SER A 15 23.16 -11.30 20.25
CA SER A 15 24.24 -10.34 19.95
C SER A 15 24.28 -9.98 18.46
N GLU A 16 24.03 -10.92 17.55
CA GLU A 16 23.95 -10.66 16.11
C GLU A 16 22.70 -9.84 15.74
N GLY A 17 21.55 -10.17 16.30
CA GLY A 17 20.31 -9.39 16.10
C GLY A 17 20.40 -7.97 16.67
N HIS A 18 21.17 -7.75 17.74
CA HIS A 18 21.36 -6.42 18.32
C HIS A 18 22.32 -5.56 17.49
N MET A 19 23.31 -6.16 16.82
CA MET A 19 24.23 -5.44 15.94
C MET A 19 23.59 -5.03 14.61
N GLU A 20 22.79 -5.88 13.98
CA GLU A 20 22.05 -5.51 12.76
C GLU A 20 21.00 -4.41 13.03
N PHE A 21 20.31 -4.49 14.16
CA PHE A 21 19.28 -3.51 14.51
C PHE A 21 19.85 -2.15 14.88
N THR A 22 20.99 -2.10 15.56
CA THR A 22 21.68 -0.84 15.91
C THR A 22 22.29 -0.19 14.67
N SER A 23 22.72 -0.97 13.67
CA SER A 23 23.24 -0.44 12.40
C SER A 23 22.16 0.16 11.50
N LEU A 24 20.90 -0.26 11.64
CA LEU A 24 19.75 0.32 10.92
C LEU A 24 19.31 1.67 11.51
N LEU A 25 19.61 1.94 12.78
CA LEU A 25 19.25 3.18 13.49
C LEU A 25 20.38 4.20 13.59
N GLN A 26 21.64 3.79 13.40
CA GLN A 26 22.79 4.70 13.37
C GLN A 26 23.12 5.06 11.92
N VAL A 27 22.40 6.03 11.38
CA VAL A 27 22.93 6.87 10.30
C VAL A 27 23.77 7.94 11.00
N PRO A 28 25.12 7.99 10.83
CA PRO A 28 25.89 9.12 11.32
C PRO A 28 25.40 10.36 10.56
N CYS A 29 25.00 11.40 11.28
CA CYS A 29 24.99 12.74 10.71
C CYS A 29 26.39 13.03 10.19
N PRO A 30 26.58 13.54 8.97
CA PRO A 30 27.85 14.07 8.56
C PRO A 30 28.19 15.22 9.51
N GLU A 31 29.32 15.07 10.23
CA GLU A 31 29.89 16.18 10.99
C GLU A 31 30.23 17.30 10.01
N ASP A 32 29.78 18.50 10.34
CA ASP A 32 30.07 19.76 9.67
C ASP A 32 31.58 19.96 9.56
N GLU A 33 32.15 19.65 8.39
CA GLU A 33 33.44 20.23 8.05
C GLU A 33 33.24 21.69 7.70
N GLY A 34 33.73 22.54 8.60
CA GLY A 34 33.62 23.98 8.55
C GLY A 34 34.00 24.58 7.20
N ARG A 35 33.01 25.10 6.51
CA ARG A 35 33.18 26.16 5.50
C ARG A 35 32.65 27.45 6.07
N THR A 36 33.58 28.35 6.37
CA THR A 36 33.34 29.76 6.61
C THR A 36 32.51 30.35 5.47
N MET A 37 31.28 30.66 5.80
CA MET A 37 30.36 31.39 4.91
C MET A 37 30.52 32.87 5.14
N GLU A 38 31.05 33.58 4.14
CA GLU A 38 31.05 35.04 4.09
C GLU A 38 29.62 35.58 4.17
N ARG A 39 29.45 36.59 5.04
CA ARG A 39 28.21 37.35 5.19
C ARG A 39 27.83 37.99 3.88
N LEU A 40 26.69 37.65 3.34
CA LEU A 40 25.92 38.51 2.45
C LEU A 40 24.81 39.18 3.28
N THR A 41 24.89 40.49 3.31
CA THR A 41 24.06 41.43 4.04
C THR A 41 22.66 41.53 3.42
N ASP A 42 21.66 41.59 4.32
CA ASP A 42 20.39 42.30 4.28
C ASP A 42 19.66 42.42 2.94
N ILE A 43 18.64 41.57 2.76
CA ILE A 43 17.48 41.93 1.97
C ILE A 43 16.28 41.91 2.92
N GLU A 44 15.73 43.10 3.17
CA GLU A 44 14.48 43.29 3.88
C GLU A 44 13.34 42.54 3.18
N LEU A 45 12.79 41.50 3.82
CA LEU A 45 11.51 40.94 3.42
C LEU A 45 10.40 41.72 4.14
N SER A 46 9.81 42.66 3.41
CA SER A 46 8.54 43.31 3.81
C SER A 46 7.45 42.24 3.98
N SER A 47 6.77 42.30 5.10
CA SER A 47 5.64 41.50 5.53
C SER A 47 4.57 41.34 4.44
N VAL A 48 4.46 40.17 3.85
CA VAL A 48 3.29 39.80 3.06
C VAL A 48 2.28 39.14 3.98
N HIS A 49 1.20 39.85 4.26
CA HIS A 49 0.02 39.30 4.92
C HIS A 49 -0.50 38.10 4.11
N ALA A 50 -0.55 36.94 4.74
CA ALA A 50 -1.22 35.77 4.20
C ALA A 50 -2.73 36.04 4.14
N THR A 51 -3.21 36.47 3.00
CA THR A 51 -4.63 36.44 2.65
C THR A 51 -4.96 35.05 2.13
N LYS A 52 -5.96 34.40 2.76
CA LYS A 52 -6.60 33.18 2.25
C LYS A 52 -6.86 33.32 0.74
N PRO A 53 -6.51 32.32 -0.09
CA PRO A 53 -6.88 32.37 -1.48
C PRO A 53 -8.41 32.26 -1.59
N LYS A 54 -9.03 33.33 -2.05
CA LYS A 54 -10.40 33.32 -2.55
C LYS A 54 -10.38 32.45 -3.82
N SER A 55 -11.34 31.53 -3.91
CA SER A 55 -11.65 30.76 -5.11
C SER A 55 -11.80 31.69 -6.31
N ALA A 56 -10.79 31.70 -7.18
CA ALA A 56 -10.92 32.24 -8.54
C ALA A 56 -11.38 31.10 -9.43
N GLY A 57 -12.60 31.22 -9.93
CA GLY A 57 -13.15 30.31 -10.92
C GLY A 57 -12.32 30.32 -12.21
N LEU A 58 -11.88 29.14 -12.61
CA LEU A 58 -11.53 28.81 -14.00
C LEU A 58 -12.25 27.54 -14.40
N VAL A 59 -13.26 27.78 -15.14
CA VAL A 59 -13.87 27.09 -16.27
C VAL A 59 -13.50 25.61 -16.49
N ASN A 60 -14.50 24.77 -16.21
CA ASN A 60 -15.07 23.66 -17.00
C ASN A 60 -14.15 22.54 -17.50
N ASP A 61 -14.53 21.40 -17.01
CA ASP A 61 -14.46 20.03 -17.51
C ASP A 61 -13.53 19.09 -16.73
N ALA A 62 -13.50 19.23 -15.42
CA ALA A 62 -13.13 18.13 -14.55
C ALA A 62 -14.39 17.75 -13.76
N THR A 63 -14.97 16.61 -14.07
CA THR A 63 -15.94 15.92 -13.23
C THR A 63 -15.35 15.87 -11.83
N SER A 64 -15.79 16.77 -10.95
CA SER A 64 -15.49 16.66 -9.52
C SER A 64 -16.01 15.28 -9.10
N ILE A 65 -15.10 14.38 -8.78
CA ILE A 65 -15.41 13.05 -8.29
C ILE A 65 -16.13 13.27 -6.98
N VAL A 66 -17.47 13.17 -7.00
CA VAL A 66 -18.27 13.27 -5.79
C VAL A 66 -18.04 11.98 -5.03
N LEU A 67 -17.21 12.05 -4.01
CA LEU A 67 -17.02 10.96 -3.06
C LEU A 67 -18.23 10.97 -2.11
N GLN A 68 -18.94 9.86 -2.03
CA GLN A 68 -20.03 9.67 -1.06
C GLN A 68 -19.49 8.84 0.09
N GLU A 69 -19.51 9.37 1.30
CA GLU A 69 -19.12 8.63 2.49
C GLU A 69 -20.36 8.10 3.22
N GLU A 70 -20.33 6.81 3.55
CA GLU A 70 -21.41 6.11 4.25
C GLU A 70 -20.79 5.23 5.35
N ASP A 71 -21.48 5.11 6.48
CA ASP A 71 -21.08 4.18 7.54
C ASP A 71 -21.91 2.89 7.40
N VAL A 72 -21.21 1.77 7.25
CA VAL A 72 -21.81 0.43 7.18
C VAL A 72 -21.67 -0.24 8.54
N GLU A 73 -22.81 -0.58 9.15
CA GLU A 73 -22.81 -1.32 10.42
C GLU A 73 -22.36 -2.76 10.20
N THR A 74 -21.39 -3.19 11.00
CA THR A 74 -20.85 -4.56 10.98
C THR A 74 -20.75 -5.10 12.42
N PRO A 75 -20.63 -6.41 12.61
CA PRO A 75 -20.41 -6.99 13.94
C PRO A 75 -19.15 -6.46 14.66
N CYS A 76 -18.23 -5.86 13.90
CA CYS A 76 -16.98 -5.28 14.40
C CYS A 76 -17.07 -3.76 14.67
N GLY A 77 -18.26 -3.18 14.54
CA GLY A 77 -18.49 -1.73 14.54
C GLY A 77 -18.71 -1.16 13.15
N ASN A 78 -18.85 0.16 13.07
CA ASN A 78 -19.07 0.83 11.80
C ASN A 78 -17.78 0.86 10.97
N ILE A 79 -17.93 0.52 9.70
CA ILE A 79 -16.89 0.72 8.68
C ILE A 79 -17.30 1.91 7.82
N ARG A 80 -16.46 2.94 7.77
CA ARG A 80 -16.65 4.06 6.86
C ARG A 80 -16.21 3.65 5.47
N VAL A 81 -17.13 3.80 4.51
CA VAL A 81 -16.92 3.48 3.10
C VAL A 81 -17.08 4.75 2.28
N ALA A 82 -16.05 5.10 1.54
CA ALA A 82 -16.08 6.20 0.59
C ALA A 82 -16.30 5.64 -0.82
N ILE A 83 -17.32 6.12 -1.53
CA ILE A 83 -17.77 5.55 -2.80
C ILE A 83 -17.52 6.54 -3.93
N GLN A 84 -16.85 6.05 -4.97
CA GLN A 84 -16.50 6.81 -6.16
C GLN A 84 -17.08 6.13 -7.41
N GLY A 85 -17.92 6.82 -8.15
CA GLY A 85 -18.44 6.34 -9.43
C GLY A 85 -19.87 5.83 -9.38
N ASP A 86 -20.28 5.13 -10.42
CA ASP A 86 -21.65 4.63 -10.62
C ASP A 86 -21.78 3.22 -10.05
N ARG A 87 -22.68 3.04 -9.08
CA ARG A 87 -22.91 1.78 -8.36
C ARG A 87 -23.46 0.65 -9.25
N ALA A 88 -23.89 0.94 -10.48
CA ALA A 88 -24.32 -0.07 -11.44
C ALA A 88 -23.13 -0.78 -12.14
N LYS A 89 -21.91 -0.26 -12.00
CA LYS A 89 -20.70 -0.77 -12.62
C LYS A 89 -20.01 -1.84 -11.75
N PRO A 90 -19.09 -2.64 -12.34
CA PRO A 90 -18.25 -3.56 -11.58
C PRO A 90 -17.54 -2.87 -10.44
N ALA A 91 -17.45 -3.54 -9.29
CA ALA A 91 -16.93 -2.98 -8.06
C ALA A 91 -15.42 -3.24 -7.90
N ILE A 92 -14.66 -2.17 -7.63
CA ILE A 92 -13.34 -2.23 -7.03
C ILE A 92 -13.50 -1.93 -5.55
N LEU A 93 -13.01 -2.80 -4.67
CA LEU A 93 -13.05 -2.61 -3.24
C LEU A 93 -11.63 -2.44 -2.71
N THR A 94 -11.34 -1.29 -2.10
CA THR A 94 -10.00 -1.00 -1.61
C THR A 94 -9.90 -1.11 -0.09
N PHE A 95 -8.72 -1.47 0.40
CA PHE A 95 -8.41 -1.48 1.82
C PHE A 95 -6.97 -0.99 2.06
N HIS A 96 -6.82 0.01 2.94
CA HIS A 96 -5.58 0.74 3.20
C HIS A 96 -4.61 0.01 4.15
N ASP A 97 -3.39 0.52 4.27
CA ASP A 97 -2.36 0.03 5.19
C ASP A 97 -2.43 0.73 6.57
N ILE A 98 -1.61 0.24 7.51
CA ILE A 98 -1.43 0.79 8.85
C ILE A 98 -1.04 2.27 8.77
N GLY A 99 -1.69 3.09 9.60
CA GLY A 99 -1.43 4.52 9.71
C GLY A 99 -1.89 5.34 8.51
N LEU A 100 -2.57 4.71 7.55
CA LEU A 100 -3.22 5.36 6.42
C LEU A 100 -4.73 5.22 6.51
N ASN A 101 -5.44 5.91 5.64
CA ASN A 101 -6.86 5.79 5.39
C ASN A 101 -7.12 5.82 3.88
N HIS A 102 -8.38 5.82 3.46
CA HIS A 102 -8.72 5.83 2.04
C HIS A 102 -8.17 7.06 1.31
N THR A 103 -8.14 8.23 1.97
CA THR A 103 -7.63 9.47 1.39
C THR A 103 -6.11 9.40 1.19
N THR A 104 -5.38 9.12 2.26
CA THR A 104 -3.90 9.13 2.25
C THR A 104 -3.29 7.94 1.51
N CYS A 105 -4.03 6.83 1.35
CA CYS A 105 -3.55 5.64 0.65
C CYS A 105 -3.90 5.61 -0.83
N PHE A 106 -5.07 6.15 -1.20
CA PHE A 106 -5.63 5.89 -2.54
C PHE A 106 -5.97 7.14 -3.34
N GLN A 107 -6.23 8.28 -2.72
CA GLN A 107 -6.75 9.45 -3.42
C GLN A 107 -5.80 9.94 -4.52
N GLY A 108 -4.48 9.96 -4.27
CA GLY A 108 -3.47 10.32 -5.25
C GLY A 108 -3.54 9.44 -6.49
N PHE A 109 -3.54 8.12 -6.29
CA PHE A 109 -3.56 7.15 -7.38
C PHE A 109 -4.89 7.13 -8.14
N PHE A 110 -6.04 7.06 -7.44
CA PHE A 110 -7.34 7.06 -8.11
C PHE A 110 -7.71 8.44 -8.69
N GLY A 111 -7.04 9.51 -8.24
CA GLY A 111 -7.09 10.83 -8.86
C GLY A 111 -6.15 11.01 -10.07
N PHE A 112 -5.22 10.10 -10.28
CA PHE A 112 -4.23 10.19 -11.35
C PHE A 112 -4.87 10.19 -12.73
N ALA A 113 -4.34 11.01 -13.66
CA ALA A 113 -4.97 11.25 -14.96
C ALA A 113 -5.18 9.96 -15.77
N ASP A 114 -4.20 9.05 -15.76
CA ASP A 114 -4.28 7.80 -16.53
C ASP A 114 -5.22 6.77 -15.90
N MET A 115 -5.61 6.93 -14.62
CA MET A 115 -6.65 6.14 -13.98
C MET A 115 -8.07 6.53 -14.38
N GLN A 116 -8.29 7.78 -14.81
CA GLN A 116 -9.63 8.28 -15.14
C GLN A 116 -10.33 7.46 -16.24
N PRO A 117 -9.68 7.04 -17.34
CA PRO A 117 -10.30 6.16 -18.33
C PRO A 117 -10.74 4.81 -17.75
N ILE A 118 -9.99 4.25 -16.80
CA ILE A 118 -10.32 2.99 -16.13
C ILE A 118 -11.53 3.19 -15.22
N LEU A 119 -11.53 4.24 -14.39
CA LEU A 119 -12.58 4.53 -13.41
C LEU A 119 -13.94 4.83 -14.04
N ARG A 120 -13.98 5.24 -15.30
CA ARG A 120 -15.26 5.35 -16.03
C ARG A 120 -16.03 4.05 -16.14
N HIS A 121 -15.38 2.90 -15.93
CA HIS A 121 -15.96 1.56 -16.09
C HIS A 121 -16.17 0.82 -14.77
N PHE A 122 -15.79 1.41 -13.65
CA PHE A 122 -15.89 0.81 -12.33
C PHE A 122 -16.55 1.74 -11.32
N CYS A 123 -17.07 1.15 -10.24
CA CYS A 123 -17.40 1.85 -9.01
C CYS A 123 -16.39 1.44 -7.94
N VAL A 124 -15.77 2.41 -7.28
CA VAL A 124 -14.74 2.14 -6.26
C VAL A 124 -15.35 2.33 -4.87
N TYR A 125 -15.19 1.34 -4.02
CA TYR A 125 -15.59 1.34 -2.61
C TYR A 125 -14.32 1.33 -1.77
N HIS A 126 -14.00 2.47 -1.16
CA HIS A 126 -12.83 2.62 -0.31
C HIS A 126 -13.22 2.35 1.15
N LEU A 127 -12.74 1.24 1.71
CA LEU A 127 -12.98 0.87 3.09
C LEU A 127 -11.91 1.46 4.01
N ASN A 128 -12.36 2.00 5.15
CA ASN A 128 -11.47 2.36 6.24
C ASN A 128 -11.57 1.34 7.37
N ALA A 129 -10.43 0.92 7.90
CA ALA A 129 -10.42 0.15 9.14
C ALA A 129 -11.08 0.97 10.26
N PRO A 130 -11.79 0.36 11.21
CA PRO A 130 -12.49 1.09 12.26
C PRO A 130 -11.58 2.10 12.97
N GLY A 131 -12.02 3.36 13.01
CA GLY A 131 -11.29 4.45 13.68
C GLY A 131 -10.02 4.93 12.99
N GLN A 132 -9.77 4.56 11.73
CA GLN A 132 -8.63 5.03 10.95
C GLN A 132 -9.02 6.14 9.95
N GLU A 133 -10.29 6.45 9.80
CA GLU A 133 -10.78 7.56 8.98
C GLU A 133 -10.30 8.91 9.54
N GLU A 134 -10.26 9.92 8.71
CA GLU A 134 -9.86 11.27 9.12
C GLU A 134 -10.83 11.84 10.16
N GLY A 135 -10.28 12.37 11.25
CA GLY A 135 -11.08 12.91 12.35
C GLY A 135 -11.81 11.86 13.20
N ALA A 136 -11.42 10.60 13.11
CA ALA A 136 -12.00 9.51 13.89
C ALA A 136 -12.01 9.80 15.39
N LEU A 137 -13.16 9.56 16.01
CA LEU A 137 -13.27 9.59 17.47
C LEU A 137 -12.53 8.39 18.07
N GLN A 138 -12.07 8.56 19.30
CA GLN A 138 -11.41 7.50 20.05
C GLN A 138 -12.36 6.32 20.25
N LEU A 139 -11.95 5.12 19.83
CA LEU A 139 -12.74 3.89 19.93
C LEU A 139 -12.68 3.25 21.32
N ARG A 140 -11.60 3.53 22.07
CA ARG A 140 -11.44 3.00 23.42
C ARG A 140 -12.07 3.97 24.42
N PRO A 141 -13.00 3.52 25.31
CA PRO A 141 -13.50 4.39 26.36
C PRO A 141 -12.32 4.88 27.23
N GLU A 142 -12.38 6.12 27.68
CA GLU A 142 -11.45 6.62 28.71
C GLU A 142 -11.53 5.67 29.91
N GLN A 143 -10.37 5.32 30.46
CA GLN A 143 -10.31 4.60 31.72
C GLN A 143 -10.77 5.56 32.83
N ASP A 144 -11.56 5.05 33.77
CA ASP A 144 -11.88 5.81 34.96
C ASP A 144 -10.59 6.15 35.77
N ALA A 145 -10.69 7.03 36.75
CA ALA A 145 -9.56 7.46 37.57
C ALA A 145 -8.88 6.27 38.32
N LEU A 146 -9.47 5.08 38.28
CA LEU A 146 -8.98 3.83 38.90
C LEU A 146 -8.41 2.87 37.83
N GLY A 147 -8.38 3.26 36.56
CA GLY A 147 -7.85 2.42 35.49
C GLY A 147 -8.83 1.33 34.99
N ASN A 148 -10.09 1.39 35.38
CA ASN A 148 -11.10 0.47 34.88
C ASN A 148 -11.68 1.02 33.57
N PRO A 149 -11.85 0.20 32.53
CA PRO A 149 -12.53 0.65 31.31
C PRO A 149 -13.98 1.02 31.67
N GLU A 150 -14.39 2.26 31.42
CA GLU A 150 -15.80 2.62 31.49
C GLU A 150 -16.58 1.80 30.46
N THR A 151 -17.43 0.95 30.93
CA THR A 151 -18.29 0.14 30.07
C THR A 151 -19.50 0.98 29.65
N LEU A 152 -19.48 1.55 28.47
CA LEU A 152 -20.70 1.96 27.79
C LEU A 152 -21.55 0.69 27.56
N ASN A 153 -22.61 0.53 28.34
CA ASN A 153 -23.53 -0.61 28.30
C ASN A 153 -22.96 -2.00 28.64
N GLY A 154 -21.92 -2.10 29.47
CA GLY A 154 -21.43 -3.37 29.98
C GLY A 154 -20.52 -4.18 29.04
N ASN A 155 -20.27 -3.73 27.81
CA ASN A 155 -19.37 -4.39 26.87
C ASN A 155 -18.09 -3.58 26.68
N SER A 156 -16.94 -4.15 27.07
CA SER A 156 -15.64 -3.62 26.72
C SER A 156 -15.46 -3.71 25.20
N TYR A 157 -15.20 -2.59 24.51
CA TYR A 157 -14.91 -2.60 23.08
C TYR A 157 -13.59 -3.36 22.84
N SER A 158 -13.67 -4.43 22.06
CA SER A 158 -12.49 -5.17 21.58
C SER A 158 -12.31 -4.89 20.11
N TYR A 159 -11.12 -4.38 19.75
CA TYR A 159 -10.80 -4.13 18.34
C TYR A 159 -10.81 -5.46 17.55
N PRO A 160 -11.38 -5.50 16.35
CA PRO A 160 -11.50 -6.72 15.55
C PRO A 160 -10.15 -7.32 15.19
N THR A 161 -10.07 -8.65 15.17
CA THR A 161 -8.92 -9.38 14.63
C THR A 161 -8.85 -9.26 13.10
N MET A 162 -7.73 -9.68 12.50
CA MET A 162 -7.57 -9.66 11.04
C MET A 162 -8.62 -10.53 10.32
N GLU A 163 -9.02 -11.64 10.94
CA GLU A 163 -10.10 -12.50 10.46
C GLU A 163 -11.45 -11.79 10.53
N GLN A 164 -11.75 -11.15 11.65
CA GLN A 164 -12.98 -10.39 11.83
C GLN A 164 -13.06 -9.17 10.90
N LEU A 165 -11.92 -8.52 10.61
CA LEU A 165 -11.87 -7.46 9.59
C LEU A 165 -12.16 -8.01 8.19
N ALA A 166 -11.69 -9.22 7.87
CA ALA A 166 -12.05 -9.88 6.62
C ALA A 166 -13.55 -10.23 6.55
N ASP A 167 -14.14 -10.68 7.67
CA ASP A 167 -15.59 -10.91 7.77
C ASP A 167 -16.37 -9.59 7.64
N ALA A 168 -15.87 -8.50 8.20
CA ALA A 168 -16.47 -7.18 8.06
C ALA A 168 -16.48 -6.69 6.61
N VAL A 169 -15.46 -7.04 5.80
CA VAL A 169 -15.48 -6.82 4.34
C VAL A 169 -16.69 -7.54 3.70
N HIS A 170 -17.00 -8.77 4.17
CA HIS A 170 -18.15 -9.51 3.65
C HIS A 170 -19.48 -8.78 3.93
N HIS A 171 -19.66 -8.24 5.13
CA HIS A 171 -20.84 -7.44 5.47
C HIS A 171 -20.97 -6.20 4.57
N VAL A 172 -19.87 -5.54 4.23
CA VAL A 172 -19.89 -4.42 3.28
C VAL A 172 -20.31 -4.88 1.87
N VAL A 173 -19.77 -6.02 1.41
CA VAL A 173 -20.12 -6.62 0.11
C VAL A 173 -21.60 -6.98 0.04
N GLU A 174 -22.18 -7.54 1.11
CA GLU A 174 -23.60 -7.83 1.22
C GLU A 174 -24.46 -6.56 1.30
N HIS A 175 -24.04 -5.57 2.09
CA HIS A 175 -24.77 -4.30 2.25
C HIS A 175 -25.02 -3.60 0.90
N TYR A 176 -23.99 -3.58 0.04
CA TYR A 176 -24.09 -2.98 -1.30
C TYR A 176 -24.57 -3.96 -2.37
N ASN A 177 -24.94 -5.21 -2.02
CA ASN A 177 -25.33 -6.27 -2.94
C ASN A 177 -24.33 -6.52 -4.07
N LEU A 178 -23.02 -6.46 -3.76
CA LEU A 178 -21.96 -6.68 -4.73
C LEU A 178 -21.85 -8.17 -5.05
N ARG A 179 -21.98 -8.53 -6.33
CA ARG A 179 -21.92 -9.93 -6.76
C ARG A 179 -20.50 -10.47 -6.74
N ARG A 180 -19.57 -9.68 -7.25
CA ARG A 180 -18.14 -9.94 -7.28
C ARG A 180 -17.39 -8.63 -7.18
N ILE A 181 -16.23 -8.68 -6.55
CA ILE A 181 -15.35 -7.52 -6.37
C ILE A 181 -13.97 -7.78 -6.95
N ILE A 182 -13.34 -6.72 -7.43
CA ILE A 182 -11.90 -6.64 -7.61
C ILE A 182 -11.34 -6.06 -6.31
N GLY A 183 -10.64 -6.87 -5.53
CA GLY A 183 -10.01 -6.39 -4.30
C GLY A 183 -8.72 -5.64 -4.64
N PHE A 184 -8.51 -4.45 -4.06
CA PHE A 184 -7.32 -3.65 -4.24
C PHE A 184 -6.78 -3.23 -2.85
N GLY A 185 -5.74 -3.89 -2.38
CA GLY A 185 -5.24 -3.72 -1.01
C GLY A 185 -3.78 -3.32 -0.94
N VAL A 186 -3.43 -2.57 0.11
CA VAL A 186 -2.05 -2.17 0.42
C VAL A 186 -1.69 -2.67 1.81
N GLY A 187 -0.52 -3.28 1.97
CA GLY A 187 0.03 -3.72 3.25
C GLY A 187 -0.92 -4.59 4.07
N THR A 188 -1.35 -4.08 5.22
CA THR A 188 -2.33 -4.72 6.10
C THR A 188 -3.68 -4.93 5.40
N GLY A 189 -4.14 -3.95 4.61
CA GLY A 189 -5.35 -4.08 3.81
C GLY A 189 -5.25 -5.17 2.75
N ALA A 190 -4.06 -5.35 2.16
CA ALA A 190 -3.80 -6.48 1.27
C ALA A 190 -3.96 -7.83 1.99
N ASN A 191 -3.41 -7.96 3.21
CA ASN A 191 -3.58 -9.17 4.03
C ASN A 191 -5.05 -9.44 4.36
N ILE A 192 -5.84 -8.42 4.71
CA ILE A 192 -7.28 -8.53 4.99
C ILE A 192 -8.03 -9.04 3.74
N LEU A 193 -7.78 -8.45 2.57
CA LEU A 193 -8.45 -8.87 1.32
C LEU A 193 -8.05 -10.27 0.88
N VAL A 194 -6.80 -10.69 1.12
CA VAL A 194 -6.40 -12.09 0.88
C VAL A 194 -7.14 -13.03 1.83
N ARG A 195 -7.28 -12.72 3.13
CA ARG A 195 -8.10 -13.50 4.07
C ARG A 195 -9.54 -13.59 3.60
N TYR A 196 -10.11 -12.47 3.18
CA TYR A 196 -11.46 -12.43 2.62
C TYR A 196 -11.60 -13.35 1.42
N SER A 197 -10.66 -13.34 0.47
CA SER A 197 -10.71 -14.21 -0.71
C SER A 197 -10.58 -15.70 -0.38
N LEU A 198 -9.86 -16.04 0.70
CA LEU A 198 -9.73 -17.42 1.18
C LEU A 198 -11.02 -17.93 1.83
N CYS A 199 -11.77 -17.04 2.52
CA CYS A 199 -13.04 -17.37 3.17
C CYS A 199 -14.23 -17.32 2.21
N HIS A 200 -14.24 -16.35 1.28
CA HIS A 200 -15.35 -16.05 0.38
C HIS A 200 -14.93 -16.02 -1.10
N PRO A 201 -14.36 -17.11 -1.65
CA PRO A 201 -13.79 -17.11 -3.00
C PRO A 201 -14.80 -16.82 -4.12
N SER A 202 -16.09 -17.10 -3.90
CA SER A 202 -17.15 -16.84 -4.88
C SER A 202 -17.47 -15.34 -5.09
N PHE A 203 -17.10 -14.49 -4.12
CA PHE A 203 -17.34 -13.06 -4.16
C PHE A 203 -16.15 -12.25 -4.69
N VAL A 204 -14.98 -12.89 -4.89
CA VAL A 204 -13.78 -12.21 -5.37
C VAL A 204 -13.49 -12.64 -6.81
N ASP A 205 -13.53 -11.67 -7.71
CA ASP A 205 -13.19 -11.86 -9.11
C ASP A 205 -11.68 -11.87 -9.32
N SER A 206 -11.00 -10.91 -8.73
CA SER A 206 -9.54 -10.82 -8.74
C SER A 206 -9.01 -9.98 -7.57
N LEU A 207 -7.71 -10.08 -7.33
CA LEU A 207 -6.99 -9.31 -6.32
C LEU A 207 -5.81 -8.54 -6.94
N VAL A 208 -5.66 -7.31 -6.51
CA VAL A 208 -4.45 -6.50 -6.66
C VAL A 208 -3.94 -6.21 -5.26
N VAL A 209 -2.79 -6.74 -4.91
CA VAL A 209 -2.25 -6.62 -3.56
C VAL A 209 -0.83 -6.07 -3.60
N ILE A 210 -0.64 -4.97 -2.92
CA ILE A 210 0.60 -4.20 -2.86
C ILE A 210 1.24 -4.42 -1.51
N ASN A 211 2.51 -4.81 -1.47
CA ASN A 211 3.26 -5.13 -0.26
C ASN A 211 2.53 -6.13 0.68
N PRO A 212 1.89 -7.21 0.20
CA PRO A 212 1.25 -8.17 1.08
C PRO A 212 2.27 -8.99 1.86
N THR A 213 1.91 -9.37 3.10
CA THR A 213 2.60 -10.42 3.86
C THR A 213 1.69 -11.60 4.10
N CYS A 214 2.25 -12.82 4.05
CA CYS A 214 1.50 -14.05 4.34
C CYS A 214 1.85 -14.68 5.70
N ASP A 215 2.92 -14.22 6.34
CA ASP A 215 3.44 -14.78 7.59
C ASP A 215 2.82 -14.15 8.84
N ALA A 216 2.86 -14.89 9.93
CA ALA A 216 2.68 -14.34 11.27
C ALA A 216 3.85 -13.40 11.59
N PRO A 217 3.66 -12.40 12.50
CA PRO A 217 4.72 -11.46 12.84
C PRO A 217 5.94 -12.15 13.43
N GLY A 218 7.13 -11.70 13.00
CA GLY A 218 8.40 -12.14 13.59
C GLY A 218 8.64 -11.56 14.98
N TRP A 219 9.57 -12.14 15.75
CA TRP A 219 9.90 -11.68 17.10
C TRP A 219 10.41 -10.24 17.16
N ILE A 220 11.15 -9.80 16.15
CA ILE A 220 11.71 -8.44 16.05
C ILE A 220 10.57 -7.45 15.80
N GLU A 221 9.73 -7.73 14.80
CA GLU A 221 8.55 -6.95 14.48
C GLU A 221 7.63 -6.84 15.72
N TRP A 222 7.34 -7.96 16.36
CA TRP A 222 6.51 -8.02 17.55
C TRP A 222 7.05 -7.12 18.69
N GLY A 223 8.36 -7.23 19.00
CA GLY A 223 8.97 -6.45 20.09
C GLY A 223 8.97 -4.94 19.80
N TYR A 224 9.27 -4.56 18.56
CA TYR A 224 9.29 -3.17 18.12
C TYR A 224 7.89 -2.54 18.19
N GLN A 225 6.89 -3.25 17.70
CA GLN A 225 5.51 -2.78 17.71
C GLN A 225 4.91 -2.70 19.12
N LYS A 226 5.29 -3.59 20.02
CA LYS A 226 4.86 -3.50 21.43
C LYS A 226 5.33 -2.22 22.10
N MET A 227 6.53 -1.74 21.76
CA MET A 227 7.03 -0.46 22.26
C MET A 227 6.26 0.72 21.63
N ASN A 228 6.00 0.68 20.32
CA ASN A 228 5.16 1.68 19.66
C ASN A 228 3.76 1.78 20.31
N MET A 229 3.12 0.64 20.51
CA MET A 229 1.79 0.57 21.11
C MET A 229 1.74 1.19 22.50
N TRP A 230 2.78 0.99 23.32
CA TRP A 230 2.82 1.56 24.66
C TRP A 230 2.74 3.09 24.64
N TYR A 231 3.48 3.74 23.75
CA TYR A 231 3.40 5.20 23.55
C TYR A 231 2.06 5.63 22.96
N LEU A 232 1.59 4.93 21.93
CA LEU A 232 0.33 5.26 21.26
C LEU A 232 -0.88 5.14 22.17
N PHE A 233 -0.94 4.13 23.05
CA PHE A 233 -2.01 3.99 24.05
C PHE A 233 -2.01 5.11 25.09
N SER A 234 -0.85 5.74 25.35
CA SER A 234 -0.79 6.95 26.17
C SER A 234 -1.26 8.22 25.43
N GLY A 235 -1.71 8.11 24.20
CA GLY A 235 -2.14 9.24 23.35
C GLY A 235 -0.99 10.00 22.73
N GLN A 236 0.24 9.47 22.74
CA GLN A 236 1.42 10.18 22.24
C GLN A 236 1.89 9.59 20.90
N MET A 237 1.90 10.44 19.86
CA MET A 237 2.62 10.16 18.62
C MET A 237 4.09 10.59 18.82
N THR A 238 4.97 9.64 19.06
CA THR A 238 6.40 9.90 19.30
C THR A 238 7.18 9.94 18.00
N ASN A 239 8.35 10.61 18.01
CA ASN A 239 9.28 10.53 16.86
C ASN A 239 9.65 9.10 16.49
N PHE A 240 9.70 8.19 17.46
CA PHE A 240 9.97 6.77 17.23
C PHE A 240 8.86 6.11 16.42
N THR A 241 7.59 6.42 16.72
CA THR A 241 6.44 5.93 15.95
C THR A 241 6.38 6.55 14.56
N GLU A 242 6.65 7.86 14.47
CA GLU A 242 6.73 8.57 13.19
C GLU A 242 7.79 7.94 12.28
N GLU A 243 9.02 7.75 12.78
CA GLU A 243 10.11 7.12 12.04
C GLU A 243 9.79 5.69 11.61
N TYR A 244 9.08 4.92 12.47
CA TYR A 244 8.62 3.59 12.13
C TYR A 244 7.63 3.62 10.96
N LEU A 245 6.60 4.49 11.00
CA LEU A 245 5.61 4.60 9.94
C LEU A 245 6.26 5.02 8.61
N LEU A 246 7.14 6.00 8.65
CA LEU A 246 7.86 6.45 7.45
C LEU A 246 8.77 5.36 6.87
N TRP A 247 9.41 4.56 7.74
CA TRP A 247 10.20 3.43 7.28
C TRP A 247 9.32 2.34 6.68
N HIS A 248 8.20 2.03 7.31
CA HIS A 248 7.23 1.04 6.84
C HIS A 248 6.67 1.40 5.47
N TRP A 249 6.33 2.68 5.25
CA TRP A 249 5.74 3.12 3.99
C TRP A 249 6.77 3.30 2.87
N PHE A 250 7.91 3.92 3.13
CA PHE A 250 8.83 4.35 2.08
C PHE A 250 10.09 3.50 1.95
N GLY A 251 10.52 2.86 3.02
CA GLY A 251 11.85 2.26 3.06
C GLY A 251 12.97 3.31 3.15
N LYS A 252 14.21 2.87 2.91
CA LYS A 252 15.40 3.69 3.17
C LYS A 252 15.67 4.71 2.06
N LYS A 253 15.62 4.27 0.80
CA LYS A 253 16.03 5.09 -0.36
C LYS A 253 15.10 6.27 -0.56
N THR A 254 13.79 6.05 -0.63
CA THR A 254 12.80 7.11 -0.84
C THR A 254 12.85 8.16 0.27
N ARG A 255 13.05 7.73 1.53
CA ARG A 255 13.21 8.67 2.67
C ARG A 255 14.40 9.60 2.52
N TRP A 256 15.45 9.13 1.86
CA TRP A 256 16.67 9.92 1.63
C TRP A 256 16.56 10.80 0.38
N GLU A 257 15.91 10.34 -0.67
CA GLU A 257 15.90 11.00 -1.98
C GLU A 257 14.68 11.92 -2.20
N ASN A 258 13.53 11.62 -1.55
CA ASN A 258 12.27 12.34 -1.78
C ASN A 258 11.73 12.97 -0.49
N HIS A 259 12.42 14.03 -0.04
CA HIS A 259 12.04 14.74 1.19
C HIS A 259 10.67 15.40 1.12
N ASP A 260 10.24 15.87 -0.05
CA ASP A 260 8.95 16.54 -0.21
C ASP A 260 7.80 15.56 0.04
N LEU A 261 7.85 14.38 -0.56
CA LEU A 261 6.86 13.32 -0.34
C LEU A 261 6.85 12.90 1.14
N VAL A 262 8.02 12.67 1.72
CA VAL A 262 8.16 12.29 3.14
C VAL A 262 7.55 13.34 4.06
N ASN A 263 7.74 14.65 3.79
CA ASN A 263 7.19 15.72 4.59
C ASN A 263 5.65 15.79 4.51
N VAL A 264 5.07 15.56 3.34
CA VAL A 264 3.60 15.44 3.19
C VAL A 264 3.06 14.34 4.10
N TYR A 265 3.69 13.18 4.12
CA TYR A 265 3.26 12.07 4.98
C TYR A 265 3.54 12.28 6.46
N LYS A 266 4.58 13.04 6.84
CA LYS A 266 4.76 13.53 8.22
C LYS A 266 3.59 14.39 8.69
N ASP A 267 3.04 15.22 7.82
CA ASP A 267 1.85 15.99 8.15
C ASP A 267 0.60 15.11 8.27
N CYS A 268 0.47 14.09 7.43
CA CYS A 268 -0.60 13.08 7.55
C CYS A 268 -0.54 12.34 8.89
N ILE A 269 0.65 11.98 9.38
CA ILE A 269 0.83 11.30 10.68
C ILE A 269 0.27 12.14 11.83
N LYS A 270 0.37 13.45 11.78
CA LYS A 270 -0.15 14.36 12.84
C LYS A 270 -1.68 14.33 12.96
N ALA A 271 -2.38 13.94 11.89
CA ALA A 271 -3.84 13.83 11.86
C ALA A 271 -4.37 12.46 12.36
N ILE A 272 -3.49 11.48 12.54
CA ILE A 272 -3.88 10.14 13.00
C ILE A 272 -4.22 10.17 14.49
N ASN A 273 -5.32 9.49 14.87
CA ASN A 273 -5.62 9.23 16.28
C ASN A 273 -4.65 8.16 16.82
N PRO A 274 -3.74 8.49 17.79
CA PRO A 274 -2.71 7.55 18.23
C PRO A 274 -3.28 6.27 18.85
N GLN A 275 -4.36 6.39 19.62
CA GLN A 275 -4.95 5.24 20.33
C GLN A 275 -5.68 4.29 19.37
N ASN A 276 -6.37 4.83 18.38
CA ASN A 276 -6.99 4.01 17.33
C ASN A 276 -5.93 3.31 16.48
N LEU A 277 -4.83 4.00 16.15
CA LEU A 277 -3.69 3.41 15.46
C LEU A 277 -3.09 2.24 16.27
N ALA A 278 -2.93 2.41 17.60
CA ALA A 278 -2.44 1.34 18.48
C ALA A 278 -3.32 0.09 18.40
N LEU A 279 -4.64 0.26 18.38
CA LEU A 279 -5.60 -0.85 18.27
C LEU A 279 -5.46 -1.60 16.94
N PHE A 280 -5.29 -0.88 15.83
CA PHE A 280 -5.10 -1.48 14.51
C PHE A 280 -3.75 -2.21 14.42
N ILE A 281 -2.66 -1.59 14.91
CA ILE A 281 -1.35 -2.25 15.02
C ILE A 281 -1.45 -3.52 15.88
N GLU A 282 -2.16 -3.50 17.02
CA GLU A 282 -2.33 -4.67 17.86
C GLU A 282 -3.04 -5.81 17.14
N SER A 283 -4.08 -5.51 16.37
CA SER A 283 -4.77 -6.49 15.54
C SER A 283 -3.81 -7.11 14.51
N TYR A 284 -3.04 -6.29 13.83
CA TYR A 284 -2.05 -6.75 12.85
C TYR A 284 -0.95 -7.61 13.47
N LEU A 285 -0.47 -7.26 14.68
CA LEU A 285 0.52 -8.05 15.42
C LEU A 285 0.00 -9.41 15.91
N ARG A 286 -1.29 -9.58 15.95
CA ARG A 286 -1.93 -10.85 16.29
C ARG A 286 -2.33 -11.67 15.07
N ARG A 287 -1.93 -11.21 13.86
CA ARG A 287 -2.23 -11.92 12.61
C ARG A 287 -1.69 -13.34 12.63
N THR A 288 -2.49 -14.26 12.16
CA THR A 288 -2.07 -15.65 11.92
C THR A 288 -1.41 -15.76 10.54
N ASP A 289 -0.55 -16.75 10.33
CA ASP A 289 -0.07 -17.14 9.01
C ASP A 289 -1.28 -17.47 8.11
N LEU A 290 -1.25 -17.03 6.87
CA LEU A 290 -2.32 -17.31 5.90
C LEU A 290 -2.42 -18.78 5.54
N GLY A 291 -1.36 -19.55 5.77
CA GLY A 291 -1.31 -20.98 5.49
C GLY A 291 -1.42 -21.30 4.02
N LEU A 292 -0.88 -20.44 3.15
CA LEU A 292 -0.89 -20.66 1.70
C LEU A 292 0.05 -21.82 1.34
N ILE A 293 -0.45 -22.73 0.52
CA ILE A 293 0.28 -23.92 0.06
C ILE A 293 0.29 -23.92 -1.45
N ARG A 294 1.51 -23.86 -2.03
CA ARG A 294 1.71 -24.03 -3.46
C ARG A 294 1.61 -25.51 -3.84
N GLU A 295 0.70 -25.84 -4.73
CA GLU A 295 0.57 -27.16 -5.31
C GLU A 295 0.66 -27.07 -6.84
N LEU A 296 1.57 -27.83 -7.42
CA LEU A 296 1.81 -27.83 -8.87
C LEU A 296 1.04 -28.92 -9.60
N ASP A 297 0.55 -29.93 -8.87
CA ASP A 297 -0.29 -30.97 -9.44
C ASP A 297 -1.71 -30.45 -9.66
N ASN A 298 -2.15 -30.42 -10.91
CA ASN A 298 -3.48 -29.94 -11.30
C ASN A 298 -4.64 -30.68 -10.59
N ILE A 299 -4.45 -31.95 -10.19
CA ILE A 299 -5.47 -32.70 -9.48
C ILE A 299 -5.59 -32.22 -8.02
N ARG A 300 -4.46 -31.96 -7.37
CA ARG A 300 -4.38 -31.56 -5.96
C ARG A 300 -4.55 -30.06 -5.74
N ARG A 301 -4.33 -29.25 -6.76
CA ARG A 301 -4.37 -27.79 -6.70
C ARG A 301 -5.66 -27.24 -6.07
N ASN A 302 -6.80 -27.89 -6.31
CA ASN A 302 -8.07 -27.47 -5.74
C ASN A 302 -8.30 -27.93 -4.30
N THR A 303 -7.46 -28.82 -3.78
CA THR A 303 -7.59 -29.36 -2.42
C THR A 303 -6.76 -28.63 -1.38
N VAL A 304 -5.77 -27.83 -1.82
CA VAL A 304 -4.91 -27.07 -0.92
C VAL A 304 -5.47 -25.67 -0.64
N LYS A 305 -5.07 -25.11 0.48
CA LYS A 305 -5.41 -23.72 0.85
C LYS A 305 -4.59 -22.76 0.01
N ASN A 306 -5.22 -22.11 -0.94
CA ASN A 306 -4.62 -21.05 -1.76
C ASN A 306 -5.71 -20.13 -2.30
N VAL A 307 -5.32 -18.92 -2.73
CA VAL A 307 -6.20 -17.96 -3.41
C VAL A 307 -6.66 -18.58 -4.73
N LYS A 308 -7.95 -18.51 -5.01
CA LYS A 308 -8.58 -19.15 -6.19
C LYS A 308 -8.85 -18.17 -7.34
N CYS A 309 -8.77 -16.89 -7.08
CA CYS A 309 -8.95 -15.84 -8.09
C CYS A 309 -7.60 -15.40 -8.68
N ARG A 310 -7.65 -14.80 -9.85
CA ARG A 310 -6.47 -14.15 -10.45
C ARG A 310 -5.94 -13.07 -9.52
N THR A 311 -4.63 -13.06 -9.27
CA THR A 311 -4.01 -12.15 -8.30
C THR A 311 -2.78 -11.49 -8.90
N MET A 312 -2.70 -10.17 -8.80
CA MET A 312 -1.49 -9.39 -9.07
C MET A 312 -0.81 -9.03 -7.75
N LEU A 313 0.40 -9.57 -7.53
CA LEU A 313 1.30 -9.15 -6.45
C LEU A 313 2.18 -8.02 -6.96
N LEU A 314 2.15 -6.87 -6.29
CA LEU A 314 2.91 -5.70 -6.69
C LEU A 314 3.80 -5.22 -5.55
N VAL A 315 5.05 -4.87 -5.88
CA VAL A 315 6.05 -4.38 -4.93
C VAL A 315 7.06 -3.46 -5.62
N GLY A 316 7.56 -2.45 -4.92
CA GLY A 316 8.70 -1.65 -5.38
C GLY A 316 10.02 -2.44 -5.25
N ASP A 317 11.00 -2.17 -6.11
CA ASP A 317 12.30 -2.86 -6.08
C ASP A 317 13.17 -2.44 -4.87
N ASP A 318 12.93 -1.25 -4.31
CA ASP A 318 13.55 -0.74 -3.08
C ASP A 318 12.58 -0.78 -1.88
N SER A 319 11.46 -1.51 -1.99
CA SER A 319 10.47 -1.64 -0.92
C SER A 319 11.02 -2.41 0.28
N PRO A 320 10.74 -1.96 1.52
CA PRO A 320 11.09 -2.72 2.72
C PRO A 320 10.34 -4.06 2.81
N HIS A 321 9.29 -4.26 2.00
CA HIS A 321 8.45 -5.46 1.96
C HIS A 321 8.77 -6.43 0.82
N LEU A 322 9.86 -6.19 0.07
CA LEU A 322 10.20 -7.00 -1.10
C LEU A 322 10.32 -8.49 -0.77
N ASP A 323 11.04 -8.83 0.30
CA ASP A 323 11.27 -10.23 0.69
C ASP A 323 9.98 -10.93 1.11
N GLU A 324 9.06 -10.23 1.80
CA GLU A 324 7.76 -10.76 2.21
C GLU A 324 6.87 -11.05 1.01
N VAL A 325 6.85 -10.16 0.01
CA VAL A 325 6.06 -10.35 -1.22
C VAL A 325 6.65 -11.48 -2.07
N VAL A 326 7.97 -11.60 -2.16
CA VAL A 326 8.65 -12.71 -2.83
C VAL A 326 8.33 -14.04 -2.15
N ASN A 327 8.35 -14.08 -0.80
CA ASN A 327 7.96 -15.25 -0.03
C ASN A 327 6.49 -15.63 -0.29
N MET A 328 5.58 -14.67 -0.28
CA MET A 328 4.18 -14.91 -0.60
C MET A 328 4.01 -15.44 -2.03
N ASN A 329 4.68 -14.83 -3.02
CA ASN A 329 4.67 -15.31 -4.40
C ASN A 329 5.16 -16.77 -4.49
N GLY A 330 6.16 -17.16 -3.69
CA GLY A 330 6.66 -18.51 -3.59
C GLY A 330 5.63 -19.55 -3.11
N ARG A 331 4.60 -19.11 -2.36
CA ARG A 331 3.52 -19.95 -1.81
C ARG A 331 2.25 -19.92 -2.64
N MET A 332 2.09 -18.96 -3.55
CA MET A 332 0.91 -18.83 -4.40
C MET A 332 0.99 -19.70 -5.64
N ASP A 333 -0.18 -19.93 -6.25
CA ASP A 333 -0.31 -20.63 -7.51
C ASP A 333 0.23 -19.80 -8.68
N PRO A 334 1.28 -20.23 -9.38
CA PRO A 334 1.87 -19.45 -10.44
C PRO A 334 0.99 -19.30 -11.70
N GLN A 335 -0.07 -20.09 -11.83
CA GLN A 335 -1.00 -19.97 -12.96
C GLN A 335 -2.03 -18.87 -12.73
N GLU A 336 -2.31 -18.55 -11.47
CA GLU A 336 -3.27 -17.51 -11.07
C GLU A 336 -2.61 -16.26 -10.50
N THR A 337 -1.26 -16.18 -10.49
CA THR A 337 -0.55 -15.09 -9.84
C THR A 337 0.42 -14.42 -10.81
N ASP A 338 0.24 -13.12 -10.99
CA ASP A 338 1.17 -12.23 -11.68
C ASP A 338 2.03 -11.51 -10.65
N PHE A 339 3.35 -11.66 -10.71
CA PHE A 339 4.28 -10.94 -9.85
C PHE A 339 4.85 -9.73 -10.60
N VAL A 340 4.60 -8.52 -10.09
CA VAL A 340 5.02 -7.26 -10.69
C VAL A 340 5.95 -6.52 -9.73
N LYS A 341 7.21 -6.34 -10.16
CA LYS A 341 8.19 -5.54 -9.45
C LYS A 341 8.37 -4.19 -10.16
N ILE A 342 8.06 -3.11 -9.46
CA ILE A 342 8.17 -1.75 -10.00
C ILE A 342 9.58 -1.22 -9.77
N ALA A 343 10.27 -0.87 -10.85
CA ALA A 343 11.62 -0.31 -10.80
C ALA A 343 11.63 1.14 -10.30
N ASP A 344 12.70 1.51 -9.59
CA ASP A 344 12.92 2.84 -8.97
C ASP A 344 11.77 3.24 -8.04
N CYS A 345 11.38 2.32 -7.17
CA CYS A 345 10.20 2.47 -6.33
C CYS A 345 10.43 1.86 -4.95
N GLY A 346 10.10 2.62 -3.91
CA GLY A 346 10.11 2.14 -2.54
C GLY A 346 8.82 1.44 -2.13
N GLY A 347 8.39 1.66 -0.89
CA GLY A 347 7.23 0.97 -0.32
C GLY A 347 5.88 1.59 -0.65
N MET A 348 5.80 2.75 -1.33
CA MET A 348 4.53 3.37 -1.74
C MET A 348 4.40 3.50 -3.26
N PRO A 349 4.25 2.38 -3.99
CA PRO A 349 4.19 2.40 -5.45
C PRO A 349 3.09 3.29 -6.03
N LEU A 350 1.97 3.46 -5.31
CA LEU A 350 0.84 4.30 -5.73
C LEU A 350 1.20 5.78 -5.80
N GLU A 351 2.15 6.23 -4.96
CA GLU A 351 2.61 7.61 -4.87
C GLU A 351 3.92 7.84 -5.64
N GLU A 352 4.85 6.87 -5.54
CA GLU A 352 6.18 7.01 -6.12
C GLU A 352 6.18 6.75 -7.63
N GLN A 353 5.40 5.80 -8.13
CA GLN A 353 5.35 5.40 -9.53
C GLN A 353 3.92 5.16 -10.04
N PRO A 354 2.98 6.11 -9.88
CA PRO A 354 1.56 5.92 -10.20
C PRO A 354 1.34 5.52 -11.67
N ALA A 355 2.12 6.05 -12.60
CA ALA A 355 2.01 5.72 -14.03
C ALA A 355 2.32 4.25 -14.30
N LYS A 356 3.41 3.71 -13.72
CA LYS A 356 3.79 2.30 -13.90
C LYS A 356 2.76 1.36 -13.26
N VAL A 357 2.24 1.73 -12.09
CA VAL A 357 1.18 0.94 -11.41
C VAL A 357 -0.11 0.97 -12.21
N CYS A 358 -0.51 2.14 -12.72
CA CYS A 358 -1.69 2.28 -13.57
C CYS A 358 -1.58 1.42 -14.84
N GLU A 359 -0.43 1.40 -15.48
CA GLU A 359 -0.17 0.58 -16.66
C GLU A 359 -0.27 -0.92 -16.32
N ALA A 360 0.38 -1.37 -15.23
CA ALA A 360 0.30 -2.76 -14.77
C ALA A 360 -1.15 -3.16 -14.44
N PHE A 361 -1.87 -2.30 -13.72
CA PHE A 361 -3.27 -2.53 -13.37
C PHE A 361 -4.16 -2.61 -14.61
N ARG A 362 -3.96 -1.75 -15.58
CA ARG A 362 -4.67 -1.80 -16.86
C ARG A 362 -4.46 -3.10 -17.61
N TYR A 363 -3.20 -3.58 -17.72
CA TYR A 363 -2.92 -4.86 -18.36
C TYR A 363 -3.54 -6.03 -17.59
N PHE A 364 -3.52 -5.98 -16.28
CA PHE A 364 -4.18 -6.97 -15.44
C PHE A 364 -5.68 -7.03 -15.70
N LEU A 365 -6.36 -5.89 -15.72
CA LEU A 365 -7.79 -5.81 -16.05
C LEU A 365 -8.10 -6.29 -17.47
N GLN A 366 -7.23 -6.00 -18.44
CA GLN A 366 -7.35 -6.51 -19.80
C GLN A 366 -7.23 -8.04 -19.83
N GLY A 367 -6.28 -8.60 -19.09
CA GLY A 367 -6.13 -10.06 -18.92
C GLY A 367 -7.34 -10.73 -18.28
N MET A 368 -8.09 -10.01 -17.45
CA MET A 368 -9.35 -10.44 -16.84
C MET A 368 -10.57 -10.31 -17.76
N GLY A 369 -10.40 -9.78 -18.98
CA GLY A 369 -11.49 -9.64 -19.94
C GLY A 369 -12.23 -8.30 -19.90
N TYR A 370 -11.78 -7.33 -19.10
CA TYR A 370 -12.34 -5.97 -19.08
C TYR A 370 -11.86 -5.09 -20.26
N SER A 371 -11.21 -5.70 -21.27
CA SER A 371 -10.46 -5.01 -22.33
C SER A 371 -11.31 -4.23 -23.34
N SER A 372 -12.59 -4.53 -23.49
CA SER A 372 -13.48 -3.88 -24.47
C SER A 372 -13.74 -2.39 -24.19
N HIS A 373 -13.30 -1.89 -23.05
CA HIS A 373 -13.64 -0.57 -22.53
C HIS A 373 -12.46 0.40 -22.41
N PHE A 374 -11.22 -0.06 -22.62
CA PHE A 374 -10.05 0.82 -22.45
C PHE A 374 -9.51 1.30 -23.79
N PRO A 375 -9.47 2.62 -24.06
CA PRO A 375 -8.76 3.14 -25.23
C PRO A 375 -7.27 2.76 -25.12
N ALA A 376 -6.67 2.38 -26.26
CA ALA A 376 -5.22 2.17 -26.31
C ALA A 376 -4.54 3.45 -25.84
N LEU A 377 -3.66 3.36 -24.83
CA LEU A 377 -2.78 4.47 -24.51
C LEU A 377 -1.89 4.67 -25.72
N ILE A 378 -1.99 5.82 -26.36
CA ILE A 378 -0.98 6.26 -27.32
C ILE A 378 0.25 6.53 -26.45
N PRO A 379 1.35 5.76 -26.59
CA PRO A 379 2.55 6.04 -25.82
C PRO A 379 2.94 7.48 -26.13
N SER A 380 2.99 8.34 -25.12
CA SER A 380 3.58 9.67 -25.29
C SER A 380 5.04 9.43 -25.70
N ARG A 381 5.33 9.62 -26.97
CA ARG A 381 6.70 9.60 -27.46
C ARG A 381 7.45 10.68 -26.70
N SER A 382 8.25 10.26 -25.74
CA SER A 382 9.36 11.08 -25.28
C SER A 382 10.21 11.35 -26.53
N VAL A 383 10.17 12.57 -27.01
CA VAL A 383 11.05 13.04 -28.07
C VAL A 383 12.46 13.11 -27.45
N SER A 384 13.16 11.99 -27.46
CA SER A 384 14.61 12.05 -27.36
C SER A 384 15.11 12.53 -28.70
N THR A 385 15.51 13.79 -28.74
CA THR A 385 16.34 14.36 -29.82
C THR A 385 17.68 13.62 -29.81
N CYS A 386 17.75 12.52 -30.52
CA CYS A 386 19.02 11.98 -31.00
C CYS A 386 19.28 12.58 -32.38
N SER A 387 20.30 13.43 -32.41
CA SER A 387 20.90 14.03 -33.59
C SER A 387 21.17 13.01 -34.70
N ASP A 388 20.81 13.41 -35.93
CA ASP A 388 21.08 12.77 -37.18
C ASP A 388 22.55 12.33 -37.33
N PHE A 389 22.74 11.02 -37.49
CA PHE A 389 23.91 10.49 -38.19
C PHE A 389 23.44 9.90 -39.52
N SER A 390 23.55 10.69 -40.59
CA SER A 390 23.40 10.25 -41.95
C SER A 390 24.60 9.39 -42.36
N LEU A 391 24.37 8.10 -42.54
CA LEU A 391 25.26 7.22 -43.26
C LEU A 391 24.86 7.21 -44.72
N ALA A 392 25.68 7.85 -45.55
CA ALA A 392 25.60 7.81 -47.00
C ALA A 392 25.81 6.38 -47.50
N SER A 393 24.82 5.84 -48.16
CA SER A 393 24.90 4.58 -48.92
C SER A 393 25.47 4.83 -50.29
N THR A 394 26.69 4.43 -50.53
CA THR A 394 27.28 4.29 -51.89
C THR A 394 26.76 3.02 -52.52
N ARG A 395 25.91 3.19 -53.56
CA ARG A 395 25.60 2.16 -54.54
C ARG A 395 26.74 2.06 -55.57
N SER A 396 27.21 0.84 -55.83
CA SER A 396 27.92 0.48 -57.05
C SER A 396 27.10 -0.55 -57.84
N PRO A 397 27.07 -0.43 -59.16
CA PRO A 397 26.27 -1.32 -60.02
C PRO A 397 27.09 -2.54 -60.45
N THR A 398 26.45 -3.71 -60.49
CA THR A 398 27.00 -4.86 -61.23
C THR A 398 25.94 -5.43 -62.16
N THR A 399 26.37 -5.61 -63.33
CA THR A 399 25.87 -6.14 -64.57
C THR A 399 25.26 -7.52 -64.49
N GLU A 400 24.29 -7.72 -65.39
CA GLU A 400 23.72 -8.99 -65.84
C GLU A 400 24.78 -9.94 -66.38
N GLU A 401 24.54 -11.27 -66.29
CA GLU A 401 24.56 -12.21 -67.41
C GLU A 401 24.27 -13.66 -66.94
N ASP A 402 23.27 -14.19 -67.61
CA ASP A 402 23.05 -15.48 -68.25
C ASP A 402 23.23 -16.82 -67.50
N ALA A 403 22.15 -17.51 -67.36
CA ALA A 403 21.66 -18.69 -68.12
C ALA A 403 22.28 -20.08 -67.84
N VAL A 404 21.36 -21.06 -67.81
CA VAL A 404 21.38 -22.46 -68.27
C VAL A 404 21.56 -23.59 -67.23
N GLU A 405 20.43 -24.32 -67.12
CA GLU A 405 20.22 -25.76 -67.03
C GLU A 405 21.24 -26.67 -66.28
N CYS A 406 20.78 -27.41 -65.33
CA CYS A 406 20.43 -28.81 -65.30
C CYS A 406 19.73 -29.16 -63.98
#